data_5e150a434a12ea813e0c46f29f9e4ffd
#
_entry.id   5e150a434a12ea813e0c46f29f9e4ffd
#
_cell.length_a   1.000
_cell.length_b   1.000
_cell.length_c   1.000
_cell.angle_alpha   90.00
_cell.angle_beta   90.00
_cell.angle_gamma   90.00
#
_symmetry.space_group_name_H-M   'P 1'
#
loop_
_entity.id
_entity.type
_entity.pdbx_description
1 polymer ?
#
loop_
_entity_poly.entity_id
_entity_poly.type
_entity_poly.pdbx_seq_one_letter_code
_entity_poly.pdbx_strand_id
1 'polypeptide(L)'
;MAKKTTKKTYLLLFRGGLDPVEMTPDQMKTTYNNWMTWMGQLKKNKQLTVGHPLEDDGKMLSGMKGKDVASFEDDKDTIGGYMVISAKNFAEATRISKGCPIFNNGGTVELREAAEM
;
A
#
# COMPACT_ATOMS: atom_id res chain seq x y z
N MET A 1 -10.90 26.80 21.73
CA MET A 1 -10.21 25.70 21.57
C MET A 1 -9.75 25.54 20.19
N ALA A 2 -8.74 25.05 20.13
CA ALA A 2 -8.17 24.90 18.91
C ALA A 2 -8.95 23.96 18.09
N LYS A 3 -9.22 24.35 16.91
CA LYS A 3 -9.82 23.52 16.08
C LYS A 3 -8.89 22.50 15.73
N LYS A 4 -9.22 21.34 15.99
CA LYS A 4 -8.46 20.30 15.61
C LYS A 4 -8.59 20.07 14.18
N THR A 5 -7.54 20.02 13.44
CA THR A 5 -7.59 19.55 12.08
C THR A 5 -7.79 18.08 12.17
N THR A 6 -8.93 17.66 11.78
CA THR A 6 -9.25 16.25 11.86
C THR A 6 -8.70 15.59 10.63
N LYS A 7 -7.71 14.76 10.80
CA LYS A 7 -7.19 13.95 9.71
C LYS A 7 -7.81 12.58 9.79
N LYS A 8 -8.04 12.01 8.64
CA LYS A 8 -8.58 10.66 8.54
C LYS A 8 -7.49 9.71 8.14
N THR A 9 -7.72 8.46 8.42
CA THR A 9 -6.78 7.39 8.11
C THR A 9 -7.23 6.68 6.85
N TYR A 10 -6.31 6.47 5.95
CA TYR A 10 -6.58 5.79 4.69
C TYR A 10 -5.61 4.64 4.52
N LEU A 11 -6.09 3.59 3.88
CA LEU A 11 -5.30 2.41 3.62
C LEU A 11 -5.10 2.28 2.12
N LEU A 12 -3.87 2.08 1.70
CA LEU A 12 -3.53 1.83 0.32
C LEU A 12 -3.18 0.36 0.19
N LEU A 13 -3.84 -0.33 -0.72
CA LEU A 13 -3.54 -1.74 -0.99
C LEU A 13 -2.98 -1.82 -2.40
N PHE A 14 -1.80 -2.43 -2.50
CA PHE A 14 -1.07 -2.46 -3.76
C PHE A 14 -1.20 -3.83 -4.42
N ARG A 15 -1.51 -3.84 -5.71
CA ARG A 15 -1.60 -5.08 -6.47
C ARG A 15 -0.88 -4.93 -7.79
N GLY A 16 -0.30 -5.99 -8.25
CA GLY A 16 0.37 -6.01 -9.54
C GLY A 16 1.72 -5.32 -9.50
N GLY A 17 2.09 -4.72 -10.61
CA GLY A 17 3.41 -4.16 -10.75
C GLY A 17 4.35 -5.21 -11.33
N LEU A 18 5.59 -4.84 -11.49
CA LEU A 18 6.57 -5.72 -12.08
C LEU A 18 7.15 -6.64 -11.02
N ASP A 19 7.17 -7.93 -11.32
CA ASP A 19 7.75 -8.92 -10.42
C ASP A 19 9.25 -8.65 -10.31
N PRO A 20 9.81 -8.57 -9.09
CA PRO A 20 11.25 -8.35 -8.92
C PRO A 20 12.11 -9.36 -9.68
N VAL A 21 11.63 -10.58 -9.84
CA VAL A 21 12.37 -11.61 -10.58
C VAL A 21 12.53 -11.23 -12.05
N GLU A 22 11.60 -10.43 -12.56
CA GLU A 22 11.61 -10.01 -13.95
C GLU A 22 12.32 -8.68 -14.18
N MET A 23 12.81 -8.05 -13.12
CA MET A 23 13.46 -6.77 -13.23
C MET A 23 14.96 -6.93 -13.47
N THR A 24 15.52 -6.06 -14.31
CA THR A 24 16.97 -5.95 -14.39
C THR A 24 17.48 -5.28 -13.11
N PRO A 25 18.77 -5.41 -12.80
CA PRO A 25 19.33 -4.71 -11.64
C PRO A 25 19.10 -3.21 -11.67
N ASP A 26 19.18 -2.58 -12.83
CA ASP A 26 18.94 -1.16 -12.97
C ASP A 26 17.48 -0.81 -12.70
N GLN A 27 16.55 -1.63 -13.17
CA GLN A 27 15.13 -1.44 -12.91
C GLN A 27 14.83 -1.57 -11.42
N MET A 28 15.44 -2.53 -10.74
CA MET A 28 15.24 -2.71 -9.32
C MET A 28 15.74 -1.49 -8.54
N LYS A 29 16.90 -0.97 -8.92
CA LYS A 29 17.46 0.19 -8.25
C LYS A 29 16.60 1.43 -8.46
N THR A 30 16.14 1.65 -9.68
CA THR A 30 15.28 2.80 -10.00
C THR A 30 13.97 2.70 -9.26
N THR A 31 13.36 1.51 -9.25
CA THR A 31 12.09 1.29 -8.58
C THR A 31 12.25 1.54 -7.08
N TYR A 32 13.29 0.98 -6.48
CA TYR A 32 13.56 1.17 -5.06
C TYR A 32 13.72 2.65 -4.74
N ASN A 33 14.52 3.36 -5.52
CA ASN A 33 14.76 4.79 -5.28
C ASN A 33 13.49 5.60 -5.42
N ASN A 34 12.65 5.27 -6.38
CA ASN A 34 11.39 5.98 -6.58
C ASN A 34 10.46 5.80 -5.38
N TRP A 35 10.35 4.56 -4.88
CA TRP A 35 9.53 4.28 -3.70
C TRP A 35 10.09 5.01 -2.47
N MET A 36 11.40 4.98 -2.27
CA MET A 36 12.00 5.63 -1.12
C MET A 36 11.83 7.14 -1.17
N THR A 37 11.91 7.72 -2.35
CA THR A 37 11.69 9.16 -2.52
C THR A 37 10.25 9.53 -2.20
N TRP A 38 9.30 8.78 -2.74
CA TRP A 38 7.88 9.04 -2.51
C TRP A 38 7.52 8.88 -1.04
N MET A 39 7.94 7.77 -0.44
CA MET A 39 7.67 7.51 0.97
C MET A 39 8.36 8.52 1.86
N GLY A 40 9.57 8.94 1.51
CA GLY A 40 10.29 9.93 2.26
C GLY A 40 9.58 11.29 2.28
N GLN A 41 8.99 11.67 1.16
CA GLN A 41 8.22 12.91 1.10
C GLN A 41 6.96 12.82 1.97
N LEU A 42 6.29 11.68 1.92
CA LEU A 42 5.09 11.49 2.75
C LEU A 42 5.44 11.49 4.23
N LYS A 43 6.58 10.91 4.59
CA LYS A 43 7.02 10.89 5.96
C LYS A 43 7.37 12.29 6.43
N LYS A 44 8.05 13.05 5.58
CA LYS A 44 8.41 14.42 5.90
C LYS A 44 7.17 15.28 6.13
N ASN A 45 6.13 15.03 5.36
CA ASN A 45 4.87 15.77 5.49
C ASN A 45 3.95 15.20 6.56
N LYS A 46 4.42 14.21 7.30
CA LYS A 46 3.66 13.55 8.36
C LYS A 46 2.40 12.90 7.85
N GLN A 47 2.45 12.40 6.62
CA GLN A 47 1.32 11.75 5.99
C GLN A 47 1.45 10.22 6.01
N LEU A 48 2.66 9.71 6.15
CA LEU A 48 2.89 8.26 6.18
C LEU A 48 2.91 7.77 7.62
N THR A 49 2.07 6.80 7.93
CA THR A 49 2.05 6.18 9.25
C THR A 49 2.87 4.90 9.26
N VAL A 50 2.57 4.00 8.34
CA VAL A 50 3.27 2.72 8.26
C VAL A 50 3.02 2.11 6.89
N GLY A 51 3.87 1.25 6.46
CA GLY A 51 3.69 0.51 5.22
C GLY A 51 4.71 -0.60 5.12
N HIS A 52 4.33 -1.69 4.47
CA HIS A 52 5.21 -2.82 4.27
C HIS A 52 4.88 -3.53 2.97
N PRO A 53 5.89 -3.99 2.24
CA PRO A 53 5.64 -4.98 1.22
C PRO A 53 5.29 -6.30 1.89
N LEU A 54 4.60 -7.17 1.20
CA LEU A 54 4.21 -8.46 1.75
C LEU A 54 4.94 -9.57 1.02
N GLU A 55 5.23 -10.63 1.76
CA GLU A 55 5.82 -11.82 1.16
C GLU A 55 4.78 -12.56 0.34
N ASP A 56 5.24 -13.46 -0.49
CA ASP A 56 4.35 -14.18 -1.40
C ASP A 56 3.54 -15.26 -0.71
N ASP A 57 4.05 -15.81 0.38
CA ASP A 57 3.32 -16.88 1.07
C ASP A 57 2.28 -16.32 1.99
N GLY A 58 1.21 -17.06 2.15
CA GLY A 58 0.17 -16.66 3.07
C GLY A 58 -0.78 -17.79 3.33
N LYS A 59 -1.69 -17.56 4.22
CA LYS A 59 -2.71 -18.54 4.58
C LYS A 59 -4.06 -17.90 4.56
N MET A 60 -5.05 -18.70 4.18
CA MET A 60 -6.43 -18.31 4.23
C MET A 60 -7.09 -19.13 5.30
N LEU A 61 -7.65 -18.46 6.29
CA LEU A 61 -8.35 -19.11 7.38
C LEU A 61 -9.84 -18.90 7.20
N SER A 62 -10.64 -19.92 7.39
CA SER A 62 -12.07 -19.81 7.25
C SER A 62 -12.77 -20.84 8.13
N GLY A 63 -14.07 -20.81 8.15
CA GLY A 63 -14.85 -21.73 8.97
C GLY A 63 -14.98 -21.23 10.39
N MET A 64 -15.73 -21.96 11.20
CA MET A 64 -15.94 -21.57 12.57
C MET A 64 -14.63 -21.60 13.32
N LYS A 65 -14.31 -20.50 14.01
CA LYS A 65 -13.07 -20.34 14.75
C LYS A 65 -11.82 -20.45 13.87
N GLY A 66 -11.99 -20.27 12.56
CA GLY A 66 -10.86 -20.31 11.63
C GLY A 66 -10.27 -21.68 11.47
N LYS A 67 -11.08 -22.72 11.66
CA LYS A 67 -10.53 -24.09 11.66
C LYS A 67 -10.02 -24.55 10.31
N ASP A 68 -10.47 -23.93 9.23
CA ASP A 68 -10.03 -24.32 7.90
C ASP A 68 -8.87 -23.41 7.51
N VAL A 69 -7.71 -23.99 7.27
CA VAL A 69 -6.51 -23.24 6.93
C VAL A 69 -6.00 -23.75 5.59
N ALA A 70 -5.86 -22.85 4.64
CA ALA A 70 -5.35 -23.19 3.33
C ALA A 70 -4.29 -22.19 2.91
N SER A 71 -3.35 -22.62 2.10
CA SER A 71 -2.43 -21.69 1.46
C SER A 71 -3.17 -21.02 0.32
N PHE A 72 -2.95 -19.72 0.13
CA PHE A 72 -3.52 -19.09 -1.04
C PHE A 72 -2.46 -19.01 -2.12
N GLU A 73 -2.91 -18.87 -3.34
CA GLU A 73 -2.01 -18.78 -4.46
C GLU A 73 -1.75 -17.33 -4.80
N ASP A 74 -0.49 -17.01 -5.03
CA ASP A 74 -0.11 -15.66 -5.39
C ASP A 74 -0.45 -15.45 -6.87
N ASP A 75 -1.32 -14.51 -7.16
CA ASP A 75 -1.70 -14.18 -8.52
C ASP A 75 -1.82 -12.66 -8.66
N LYS A 76 -2.30 -12.22 -9.82
CA LYS A 76 -2.36 -10.78 -10.10
C LYS A 76 -3.29 -10.01 -9.16
N ASP A 77 -4.20 -10.71 -8.51
CA ASP A 77 -5.15 -10.07 -7.58
C ASP A 77 -4.67 -10.10 -6.14
N THR A 78 -3.53 -10.70 -5.90
CA THR A 78 -2.98 -10.79 -4.55
C THR A 78 -2.41 -9.44 -4.13
N ILE A 79 -2.72 -9.03 -2.90
CA ILE A 79 -2.19 -7.80 -2.37
C ILE A 79 -0.70 -7.98 -2.08
N GLY A 80 0.13 -7.18 -2.71
CA GLY A 80 1.58 -7.29 -2.57
C GLY A 80 2.18 -6.34 -1.56
N GLY A 81 1.36 -5.45 -0.99
CA GLY A 81 1.84 -4.52 0.02
C GLY A 81 0.74 -3.61 0.46
N TYR A 82 1.00 -2.85 1.50
CA TYR A 82 0.02 -1.89 2.00
C TYR A 82 0.72 -0.68 2.60
N MET A 83 -0.03 0.42 2.70
CA MET A 83 0.41 1.61 3.42
C MET A 83 -0.76 2.22 4.14
N VAL A 84 -0.46 2.84 5.27
CA VAL A 84 -1.45 3.60 6.03
C VAL A 84 -1.01 5.06 6.00
N ILE A 85 -1.88 5.93 5.55
CA ILE A 85 -1.58 7.36 5.45
C ILE A 85 -2.63 8.18 6.18
N SER A 86 -2.28 9.42 6.48
CA SER A 86 -3.21 10.40 7.03
C SER A 86 -3.48 11.45 5.98
N ALA A 87 -4.73 11.83 5.82
CA ALA A 87 -5.11 12.88 4.89
C ALA A 87 -6.37 13.55 5.39
N LYS A 88 -6.65 14.75 4.92
CA LYS A 88 -7.82 15.50 5.37
C LYS A 88 -9.09 14.89 4.87
N ASN A 89 -9.08 14.41 3.64
CA ASN A 89 -10.27 13.87 3.01
C ASN A 89 -9.86 12.95 1.88
N PHE A 90 -10.84 12.33 1.25
CA PHE A 90 -10.60 11.38 0.17
C PHE A 90 -9.89 12.02 -1.02
N ALA A 91 -10.18 13.28 -1.30
CA ALA A 91 -9.54 13.98 -2.43
C ALA A 91 -8.05 14.12 -2.20
N GLU A 92 -7.66 14.46 -0.97
CA GLU A 92 -6.24 14.56 -0.65
C GLU A 92 -5.57 13.19 -0.67
N ALA A 93 -6.24 12.18 -0.12
CA ALA A 93 -5.69 10.82 -0.13
C ALA A 93 -5.51 10.32 -1.56
N THR A 94 -6.44 10.65 -2.44
CA THR A 94 -6.35 10.28 -3.85
C THR A 94 -5.15 10.96 -4.51
N ARG A 95 -4.96 12.23 -4.22
CA ARG A 95 -3.84 12.97 -4.79
C ARG A 95 -2.51 12.38 -4.34
N ILE A 96 -2.40 12.04 -3.06
CA ILE A 96 -1.22 11.40 -2.52
C ILE A 96 -0.98 10.06 -3.22
N SER A 97 -2.03 9.27 -3.36
CA SER A 97 -1.92 7.93 -3.95
C SER A 97 -1.48 7.97 -5.41
N LYS A 98 -1.87 9.01 -6.15
CA LYS A 98 -1.49 9.13 -7.54
C LYS A 98 0.02 9.28 -7.75
N GLY A 99 0.74 9.64 -6.71
CA GLY A 99 2.20 9.74 -6.79
C GLY A 99 2.92 8.42 -6.60
N CYS A 100 2.19 7.35 -6.39
CA CYS A 100 2.82 6.06 -6.10
C CYS A 100 3.56 5.50 -7.31
N PRO A 101 4.81 5.08 -7.14
CA PRO A 101 5.59 4.55 -8.26
C PRO A 101 5.06 3.24 -8.85
N ILE A 102 4.13 2.57 -8.17
CA ILE A 102 3.59 1.30 -8.66
C ILE A 102 2.96 1.45 -10.04
N PHE A 103 2.44 2.63 -10.35
CA PHE A 103 1.80 2.85 -11.64
C PHE A 103 2.80 2.79 -12.80
N ASN A 104 4.08 3.03 -12.52
CA ASN A 104 5.11 2.96 -13.55
C ASN A 104 5.28 1.53 -14.05
N ASN A 105 4.87 0.56 -13.26
CA ASN A 105 5.03 -0.85 -13.58
C ASN A 105 3.69 -1.55 -13.79
N GLY A 106 2.63 -0.79 -14.03
CA GLY A 106 1.33 -1.37 -14.34
C GLY A 106 0.53 -1.86 -13.15
N GLY A 107 0.94 -1.52 -11.94
CA GLY A 107 0.20 -1.93 -10.76
C GLY A 107 -0.96 -1.01 -10.46
N THR A 108 -1.71 -1.34 -9.42
CA THR A 108 -2.88 -0.58 -9.01
C THR A 108 -2.85 -0.31 -7.52
N VAL A 109 -3.56 0.73 -7.12
CA VAL A 109 -3.74 1.07 -5.72
C VAL A 109 -5.23 1.08 -5.41
N GLU A 110 -5.62 0.29 -4.43
CA GLU A 110 -6.97 0.36 -3.91
C GLU A 110 -6.92 1.24 -2.68
N LEU A 111 -7.66 2.34 -2.70
CA LEU A 111 -7.63 3.33 -1.62
C LEU A 111 -8.91 3.20 -0.81
N ARG A 112 -8.78 2.97 0.49
CA ARG A 112 -9.91 2.78 1.38
C ARG A 112 -9.78 3.68 2.60
N GLU A 113 -10.86 4.29 3.00
CA GLU A 113 -10.87 5.04 4.25
C GLU A 113 -11.09 4.06 5.40
N ALA A 114 -10.25 4.14 6.42
CA ALA A 114 -10.42 3.30 7.60
C ALA A 114 -11.55 3.87 8.44
N ALA A 115 -12.46 3.02 8.86
CA ALA A 115 -13.56 3.46 9.69
C ALA A 115 -13.08 3.74 11.10
N GLU A 116 -13.68 4.72 11.74
CA GLU A 116 -13.38 4.97 13.14
C GLU A 116 -14.16 3.99 13.98
N MET A 117 -13.54 3.53 15.02
CA MET A 117 -14.20 2.55 15.90
C MET A 117 -14.33 3.03 17.31
#